data_3f1f75d844734f7b0c2f5496d53e02a7
#
_entry.id   3f1f75d844734f7b0c2f5496d53e02a7
#
_cell.length_a   1.000
_cell.length_b   1.000
_cell.length_c   1.000
_cell.angle_alpha   90.00
_cell.angle_beta   90.00
_cell.angle_gamma   90.00
#
_symmetry.space_group_name_H-M   'P 1'
#
loop_
_entity.id
_entity.type
_entity.pdbx_description
1 polymer ?
#
loop_
_entity_poly.entity_id
_entity_poly.type
_entity_poly.pdbx_seq_one_letter_code
_entity_poly.pdbx_strand_id
1 'polypeptide(L)'
;ALEYVRGLVAQLPAVHEACAADWSTDACIHACFATADDVSRALNGAATLRKFFDNNLAADEAYAVLGMTMVERHTLGVATEGDTVRSDVPQTTFSFSDHQLTMCEPTEAALREEIVRRMLDQLAIQGMARIASRLTKRDALKQEIALLKTRQRLLESQGKGMGAVVGGAAEPAIGEVAKLDAEIARNDAELAKL
;
A
#
# COMPACT_ATOMS: atom_id res chain seq x y z
N ALA A 1 13.11 12.26 -6.66
CA ALA A 1 12.12 11.79 -5.67
C ALA A 1 11.63 12.94 -4.78
N LEU A 2 12.56 13.66 -4.09
CA LEU A 2 12.20 14.75 -3.16
C LEU A 2 11.37 15.85 -3.82
N GLU A 3 11.82 16.39 -4.95
CA GLU A 3 11.09 17.43 -5.70
C GLU A 3 9.72 16.98 -6.17
N TYR A 4 9.61 15.73 -6.58
CA TYR A 4 8.32 15.14 -6.97
C TYR A 4 7.35 15.07 -5.78
N VAL A 5 7.82 14.59 -4.62
CA VAL A 5 6.99 14.51 -3.40
C VAL A 5 6.58 15.92 -2.94
N ARG A 6 7.49 16.89 -2.95
CA ARG A 6 7.15 18.29 -2.64
C ARG A 6 6.12 18.86 -3.61
N GLY A 7 6.23 18.55 -4.89
CA GLY A 7 5.25 18.95 -5.90
C GLY A 7 3.86 18.37 -5.64
N LEU A 8 3.77 17.11 -5.17
CA LEU A 8 2.50 16.51 -4.78
C LEU A 8 1.90 17.19 -3.55
N VAL A 9 2.73 17.44 -2.52
CA VAL A 9 2.26 18.08 -1.28
C VAL A 9 1.86 19.53 -1.51
N ALA A 10 2.50 20.24 -2.45
CA ALA A 10 2.11 21.60 -2.83
C ALA A 10 0.73 21.66 -3.51
N GLN A 11 0.24 20.54 -4.08
CA GLN A 11 -1.09 20.44 -4.69
C GLN A 11 -2.20 20.10 -3.70
N LEU A 12 -1.86 19.82 -2.43
CA LEU A 12 -2.88 19.62 -1.39
C LEU A 12 -3.74 20.88 -1.24
N PRO A 13 -5.04 20.72 -0.99
CA PRO A 13 -5.94 21.86 -0.81
C PRO A 13 -5.51 22.74 0.37
N ALA A 14 -6.11 23.92 0.45
CA ALA A 14 -5.96 24.79 1.61
C ALA A 14 -6.48 24.10 2.87
N VAL A 15 -5.94 24.49 4.02
CA VAL A 15 -6.42 24.00 5.32
C VAL A 15 -7.80 24.57 5.62
N HIS A 16 -8.61 23.81 6.35
CA HIS A 16 -9.93 24.19 6.84
C HIS A 16 -9.90 24.27 8.35
N GLU A 17 -10.56 25.25 8.93
CA GLU A 17 -10.73 25.33 10.36
C GLU A 17 -11.75 24.27 10.82
N ALA A 18 -11.32 23.38 11.70
CA ALA A 18 -12.15 22.28 12.18
C ALA A 18 -12.74 22.62 13.54
N CYS A 19 -13.88 23.29 13.55
CA CYS A 19 -14.67 23.49 14.76
C CYS A 19 -16.14 23.11 14.55
N ALA A 20 -16.86 22.85 15.65
CA ALA A 20 -18.27 22.49 15.57
C ALA A 20 -19.15 23.63 15.02
N ALA A 21 -18.73 24.89 15.20
CA ALA A 21 -19.45 26.06 14.67
C ALA A 21 -19.39 26.13 13.15
N ASP A 22 -18.24 25.74 12.56
CA ASP A 22 -18.03 25.78 11.11
C ASP A 22 -18.65 24.60 10.35
N TRP A 23 -19.14 23.59 11.08
CA TRP A 23 -19.78 22.43 10.46
C TRP A 23 -20.93 22.80 9.50
N SER A 24 -21.68 23.85 9.80
CA SER A 24 -22.79 24.31 8.95
C SER A 24 -22.40 25.29 7.86
N THR A 25 -21.21 25.89 7.92
CA THR A 25 -20.74 26.95 7.02
C THR A 25 -19.65 26.48 6.07
N ASP A 26 -18.80 25.55 6.49
CA ASP A 26 -17.74 24.98 5.68
C ASP A 26 -18.21 23.68 5.02
N ALA A 27 -18.33 23.68 3.70
CA ALA A 27 -18.79 22.52 2.93
C ALA A 27 -17.85 21.30 3.06
N CYS A 28 -16.55 21.52 3.28
CA CYS A 28 -15.58 20.42 3.44
C CYS A 28 -15.77 19.74 4.80
N ILE A 29 -15.89 20.53 5.88
CA ILE A 29 -16.15 20.02 7.24
C ILE A 29 -17.52 19.33 7.28
N HIS A 30 -18.54 19.92 6.67
CA HIS A 30 -19.87 19.32 6.57
C HIS A 30 -19.85 17.98 5.82
N ALA A 31 -19.08 17.85 4.74
CA ALA A 31 -18.96 16.61 4.00
C ALA A 31 -18.22 15.52 4.78
N CYS A 32 -17.22 15.89 5.58
CA CYS A 32 -16.40 14.96 6.35
C CYS A 32 -17.10 14.40 7.59
N PHE A 33 -17.98 15.17 8.22
CA PHE A 33 -18.62 14.82 9.50
C PHE A 33 -20.15 14.81 9.39
N ALA A 34 -20.77 13.79 9.94
CA ALA A 34 -22.23 13.67 9.89
C ALA A 34 -22.94 14.72 10.77
N THR A 35 -22.33 15.11 11.88
CA THR A 35 -22.85 16.12 12.82
C THR A 35 -21.75 17.02 13.37
N ALA A 36 -22.12 18.20 13.87
CA ALA A 36 -21.21 19.10 14.59
C ALA A 36 -20.59 18.45 15.84
N ASP A 37 -21.35 17.58 16.51
CA ASP A 37 -20.86 16.83 17.68
C ASP A 37 -19.77 15.81 17.30
N ASP A 38 -19.79 15.27 16.07
CA ASP A 38 -18.75 14.37 15.59
C ASP A 38 -17.41 15.10 15.41
N VAL A 39 -17.44 16.37 14.99
CA VAL A 39 -16.24 17.24 14.95
C VAL A 39 -15.65 17.36 16.35
N SER A 40 -16.48 17.77 17.31
CA SER A 40 -16.04 17.92 18.71
C SER A 40 -15.51 16.61 19.29
N ARG A 41 -16.15 15.49 18.98
CA ARG A 41 -15.74 14.16 19.45
C ARG A 41 -14.39 13.74 18.86
N ALA A 42 -14.19 13.97 17.57
CA ALA A 42 -12.93 13.66 16.89
C ALA A 42 -11.77 14.48 17.45
N LEU A 43 -11.98 15.80 17.65
CA LEU A 43 -10.96 16.69 18.22
C LEU A 43 -10.63 16.32 19.67
N ASN A 44 -11.64 16.19 20.52
CA ASN A 44 -11.45 15.86 21.94
C ASN A 44 -10.90 14.44 22.16
N GLY A 45 -11.21 13.51 21.25
CA GLY A 45 -10.71 12.14 21.27
C GLY A 45 -9.24 12.00 20.82
N ALA A 46 -8.70 12.99 20.11
CA ALA A 46 -7.39 12.91 19.49
C ALA A 46 -6.24 13.00 20.50
N ALA A 47 -5.62 11.87 20.80
CA ALA A 47 -4.44 11.82 21.68
C ALA A 47 -3.25 12.60 21.11
N THR A 48 -3.11 12.65 19.79
CA THR A 48 -2.05 13.40 19.09
C THR A 48 -2.19 14.89 19.31
N LEU A 49 -3.43 15.41 19.25
CA LEU A 49 -3.72 16.83 19.48
C LEU A 49 -3.46 17.22 20.94
N ARG A 50 -3.92 16.40 21.89
CA ARG A 50 -3.63 16.61 23.31
C ARG A 50 -2.13 16.67 23.58
N LYS A 51 -1.38 15.67 23.10
CA LYS A 51 0.07 15.63 23.25
C LYS A 51 0.77 16.84 22.63
N PHE A 52 0.25 17.36 21.50
CA PHE A 52 0.78 18.57 20.89
C PHE A 52 0.64 19.78 21.83
N PHE A 53 -0.55 20.04 22.37
CA PHE A 53 -0.78 21.16 23.27
C PHE A 53 -0.07 21.01 24.63
N ASP A 54 0.05 19.78 25.15
CA ASP A 54 0.84 19.51 26.36
C ASP A 54 2.33 19.88 26.19
N ASN A 55 2.86 19.71 24.98
CA ASN A 55 4.23 20.05 24.65
C ASN A 55 4.43 21.51 24.18
N ASN A 56 3.34 22.20 23.80
CA ASN A 56 3.36 23.54 23.23
C ASN A 56 2.35 24.44 23.97
N LEU A 57 2.61 24.70 25.25
CA LEU A 57 1.70 25.46 26.14
C LEU A 57 1.35 26.88 25.68
N ALA A 58 2.14 27.46 24.77
CA ALA A 58 1.93 28.78 24.20
C ALA A 58 1.21 28.75 22.84
N ALA A 59 0.85 27.56 22.33
CA ALA A 59 0.17 27.44 21.06
C ALA A 59 -1.34 27.57 21.22
N ASP A 60 -1.93 28.47 20.45
CA ASP A 60 -3.39 28.70 20.44
C ASP A 60 -4.06 27.85 19.35
N GLU A 61 -3.29 27.36 18.36
CA GLU A 61 -3.76 26.55 17.23
C GLU A 61 -2.80 25.42 16.90
N ALA A 62 -3.31 24.41 16.21
CA ALA A 62 -2.54 23.28 15.69
C ALA A 62 -3.02 22.90 14.30
N TYR A 63 -2.08 22.63 13.41
CA TYR A 63 -2.34 22.11 12.07
C TYR A 63 -2.18 20.60 12.08
N ALA A 64 -3.18 19.88 11.61
CA ALA A 64 -3.19 18.42 11.66
C ALA A 64 -3.71 17.80 10.35
N VAL A 65 -3.40 16.54 10.13
CA VAL A 65 -4.01 15.73 9.06
C VAL A 65 -5.15 14.92 9.63
N LEU A 66 -6.34 15.07 9.03
CA LEU A 66 -7.50 14.25 9.32
C LEU A 66 -7.52 13.04 8.39
N GLY A 67 -7.34 11.85 8.95
CA GLY A 67 -7.58 10.58 8.28
C GLY A 67 -9.00 10.10 8.55
N MET A 68 -9.62 9.47 7.55
CA MET A 68 -10.97 8.91 7.68
C MET A 68 -11.16 7.73 6.72
N THR A 69 -12.07 6.84 7.04
CA THR A 69 -12.50 5.74 6.17
C THR A 69 -13.68 6.20 5.32
N MET A 70 -13.54 6.12 4.00
CA MET A 70 -14.60 6.45 3.06
C MET A 70 -15.35 5.18 2.65
N VAL A 71 -16.67 5.20 2.72
CA VAL A 71 -17.55 4.15 2.23
C VAL A 71 -18.43 4.71 1.11
N GLU A 72 -18.33 4.09 -0.05
CA GLU A 72 -19.15 4.41 -1.22
C GLU A 72 -20.35 3.47 -1.28
N ARG A 73 -21.54 4.03 -1.48
CA ARG A 73 -22.79 3.26 -1.64
C ARG A 73 -23.51 3.71 -2.91
N HIS A 74 -23.85 2.72 -3.74
CA HIS A 74 -24.68 2.93 -4.91
C HIS A 74 -26.11 2.57 -4.59
N THR A 75 -27.03 3.50 -4.77
CA THR A 75 -28.46 3.34 -4.54
C THR A 75 -29.25 3.87 -5.74
N LEU A 76 -30.47 3.44 -5.86
CA LEU A 76 -31.44 4.07 -6.76
C LEU A 76 -32.24 5.11 -5.96
N GLY A 77 -32.24 6.31 -6.43
CA GLY A 77 -32.91 7.43 -5.79
C GLY A 77 -33.93 8.08 -6.70
N VAL A 78 -34.57 9.10 -6.19
CA VAL A 78 -35.54 9.92 -6.90
C VAL A 78 -34.87 11.20 -7.38
N ALA A 79 -35.04 11.53 -8.67
CA ALA A 79 -34.65 12.82 -9.22
C ALA A 79 -35.81 13.44 -10.00
N THR A 80 -35.92 14.77 -9.95
CA THR A 80 -36.91 15.54 -10.70
C THR A 80 -36.23 16.10 -11.97
N GLU A 81 -36.74 15.76 -13.11
CA GLU A 81 -36.29 16.27 -14.40
C GLU A 81 -37.46 17.04 -15.03
N GLY A 82 -37.45 18.36 -14.87
CA GLY A 82 -38.62 19.22 -15.22
C GLY A 82 -39.83 18.88 -14.33
N ASP A 83 -41.00 18.57 -14.93
CA ASP A 83 -42.24 18.16 -14.24
C ASP A 83 -42.33 16.65 -13.97
N THR A 84 -41.33 15.86 -14.37
CA THR A 84 -41.34 14.40 -14.25
C THR A 84 -40.47 13.93 -13.11
N VAL A 85 -41.01 13.12 -12.21
CA VAL A 85 -40.30 12.47 -11.11
C VAL A 85 -39.88 11.08 -11.58
N ARG A 86 -38.57 10.81 -11.56
CA ARG A 86 -37.99 9.49 -11.86
C ARG A 86 -37.48 8.87 -10.55
N SER A 87 -37.85 7.63 -10.29
CA SER A 87 -37.51 6.90 -9.06
C SER A 87 -36.38 5.88 -9.22
N ASP A 88 -35.75 5.81 -10.39
CA ASP A 88 -34.74 4.81 -10.76
C ASP A 88 -33.41 5.45 -11.15
N VAL A 89 -33.13 6.64 -10.63
CA VAL A 89 -31.90 7.37 -10.94
C VAL A 89 -30.75 6.83 -10.09
N PRO A 90 -29.63 6.33 -10.68
CA PRO A 90 -28.48 5.90 -9.93
C PRO A 90 -27.89 7.07 -9.12
N GLN A 91 -27.73 6.85 -7.82
CA GLN A 91 -27.12 7.79 -6.89
C GLN A 91 -25.94 7.13 -6.20
N THR A 92 -24.83 7.87 -6.09
CA THR A 92 -23.67 7.46 -5.31
C THR A 92 -23.58 8.34 -4.08
N THR A 93 -23.59 7.72 -2.90
CA THR A 93 -23.44 8.39 -1.61
C THR A 93 -22.10 8.02 -1.00
N PHE A 94 -21.34 9.02 -0.59
CA PHE A 94 -20.13 8.85 0.20
C PHE A 94 -20.43 9.10 1.67
N SER A 95 -19.93 8.24 2.53
CA SER A 95 -19.95 8.43 3.97
C SER A 95 -18.57 8.25 4.56
N PHE A 96 -18.23 9.04 5.58
CA PHE A 96 -16.93 9.02 6.22
C PHE A 96 -17.07 8.60 7.68
N SER A 97 -16.14 7.76 8.15
CA SER A 97 -16.08 7.25 9.53
C SER A 97 -14.63 7.13 10.00
N ASP A 98 -14.43 6.69 11.24
CA ASP A 98 -13.10 6.43 11.83
C ASP A 98 -12.16 7.63 11.76
N HIS A 99 -12.67 8.82 12.10
CA HIS A 99 -11.90 10.06 12.06
C HIS A 99 -10.71 10.01 13.02
N GLN A 100 -9.51 10.19 12.48
CA GLN A 100 -8.25 10.17 13.23
C GLN A 100 -7.39 11.37 12.88
N LEU A 101 -7.04 12.19 13.88
CA LEU A 101 -6.08 13.27 13.69
C LEU A 101 -4.66 12.76 13.89
N THR A 102 -3.81 13.07 12.93
CA THR A 102 -2.40 12.69 12.92
C THR A 102 -1.54 13.89 12.54
N MET A 103 -0.25 13.84 12.83
CA MET A 103 0.72 14.85 12.41
C MET A 103 0.30 16.27 12.83
N CYS A 104 0.32 16.56 14.14
CA CYS A 104 0.04 17.89 14.64
C CYS A 104 1.29 18.77 14.66
N GLU A 105 1.24 19.91 13.95
CA GLU A 105 2.33 20.87 13.82
C GLU A 105 1.85 22.30 14.10
N PRO A 106 2.74 23.21 14.52
CA PRO A 106 2.36 24.58 14.88
C PRO A 106 2.02 25.47 13.69
N THR A 107 2.39 25.09 12.47
CA THR A 107 2.11 25.86 11.26
C THR A 107 1.79 24.94 10.08
N GLU A 108 1.04 25.45 9.12
CA GLU A 108 0.76 24.73 7.87
C GLU A 108 2.05 24.34 7.13
N ALA A 109 3.03 25.24 7.09
CA ALA A 109 4.31 24.97 6.42
C ALA A 109 5.07 23.81 7.09
N ALA A 110 5.10 23.77 8.43
CA ALA A 110 5.69 22.67 9.18
C ALA A 110 4.95 21.34 8.92
N LEU A 111 3.62 21.38 8.89
CA LEU A 111 2.80 20.21 8.58
C LEU A 111 3.09 19.67 7.18
N ARG A 112 3.18 20.54 6.17
CA ARG A 112 3.50 20.12 4.79
C ARG A 112 4.89 19.51 4.68
N GLU A 113 5.90 20.04 5.35
CA GLU A 113 7.25 19.44 5.40
C GLU A 113 7.24 18.09 6.15
N GLU A 114 6.48 17.94 7.23
CA GLU A 114 6.32 16.65 7.93
C GLU A 114 5.63 15.60 7.03
N ILE A 115 4.64 15.98 6.24
CA ILE A 115 4.01 15.10 5.25
C ILE A 115 5.06 14.64 4.22
N VAL A 116 5.86 15.57 3.66
CA VAL A 116 6.94 15.23 2.73
C VAL A 116 7.91 14.23 3.35
N ARG A 117 8.35 14.46 4.57
CA ARG A 117 9.26 13.59 5.30
C ARG A 117 8.69 12.17 5.45
N ARG A 118 7.44 12.05 5.93
CA ARG A 118 6.78 10.75 6.10
C ARG A 118 6.54 10.02 4.79
N MET A 119 6.19 10.74 3.73
CA MET A 119 6.07 10.13 2.40
C MET A 119 7.39 9.55 1.91
N LEU A 120 8.51 10.25 2.12
CA LEU A 120 9.84 9.75 1.76
C LEU A 120 10.24 8.54 2.60
N ASP A 121 10.02 8.58 3.91
CA ASP A 121 10.28 7.46 4.81
C ASP A 121 9.49 6.21 4.37
N GLN A 122 8.22 6.39 4.05
CA GLN A 122 7.38 5.29 3.58
C GLN A 122 7.83 4.73 2.23
N LEU A 123 8.23 5.59 1.29
CA LEU A 123 8.81 5.17 0.02
C LEU A 123 10.12 4.40 0.21
N ALA A 124 10.97 4.84 1.13
CA ALA A 124 12.22 4.15 1.47
C ALA A 124 11.95 2.76 2.06
N ILE A 125 11.01 2.65 3.01
CA ILE A 125 10.61 1.36 3.61
C ILE A 125 10.07 0.42 2.53
N GLN A 126 9.18 0.88 1.65
CA GLN A 126 8.64 0.08 0.56
C GLN A 126 9.72 -0.34 -0.44
N GLY A 127 10.65 0.57 -0.74
CA GLY A 127 11.81 0.27 -1.60
C GLY A 127 12.69 -0.83 -1.01
N MET A 128 13.03 -0.74 0.26
CA MET A 128 13.82 -1.76 0.96
C MET A 128 13.09 -3.11 1.01
N ALA A 129 11.79 -3.12 1.29
CA ALA A 129 10.98 -4.34 1.30
C ALA A 129 10.98 -5.03 -0.08
N ARG A 130 10.87 -4.27 -1.17
CA ARG A 130 10.95 -4.80 -2.55
C ARG A 130 12.32 -5.37 -2.86
N ILE A 131 13.41 -4.69 -2.46
CA ILE A 131 14.78 -5.18 -2.64
C ILE A 131 14.98 -6.48 -1.84
N ALA A 132 14.58 -6.52 -0.57
CA ALA A 132 14.68 -7.71 0.27
C ALA A 132 13.93 -8.90 -0.35
N SER A 133 12.69 -8.68 -0.82
CA SER A 133 11.90 -9.72 -1.49
C SER A 133 12.59 -10.26 -2.76
N ARG A 134 13.18 -9.38 -3.59
CA ARG A 134 13.93 -9.80 -4.78
C ARG A 134 15.18 -10.61 -4.42
N LEU A 135 15.92 -10.18 -3.39
CA LEU A 135 17.10 -10.90 -2.92
C LEU A 135 16.74 -12.30 -2.42
N THR A 136 15.69 -12.42 -1.61
CA THR A 136 15.19 -13.71 -1.12
C THR A 136 14.79 -14.64 -2.27
N LYS A 137 14.03 -14.12 -3.25
CA LYS A 137 13.63 -14.88 -4.43
C LYS A 137 14.83 -15.34 -5.26
N ARG A 138 15.80 -14.44 -5.47
CA ARG A 138 17.06 -14.77 -6.17
C ARG A 138 17.82 -15.88 -5.47
N ASP A 139 17.96 -15.81 -4.16
CA ASP A 139 18.72 -16.79 -3.39
C ASP A 139 17.99 -18.15 -3.34
N ALA A 140 16.65 -18.17 -3.28
CA ALA A 140 15.85 -19.38 -3.39
C ALA A 140 16.03 -20.05 -4.77
N LEU A 141 15.95 -19.30 -5.86
CA LEU A 141 16.18 -19.83 -7.21
C LEU A 141 17.60 -20.40 -7.37
N LYS A 142 18.62 -19.72 -6.83
CA LYS A 142 20.00 -20.23 -6.87
C LYS A 142 20.15 -21.55 -6.11
N GLN A 143 19.52 -21.68 -4.94
CA GLN A 143 19.52 -22.92 -4.18
C GLN A 143 18.83 -24.06 -4.92
N GLU A 144 17.67 -23.77 -5.52
CA GLU A 144 16.92 -24.75 -6.31
C GLU A 144 17.72 -25.23 -7.52
N ILE A 145 18.33 -24.31 -8.29
CA ILE A 145 19.22 -24.66 -9.41
C ILE A 145 20.39 -25.54 -8.92
N ALA A 146 20.99 -25.24 -7.78
CA ALA A 146 22.09 -26.03 -7.23
C ALA A 146 21.63 -27.46 -6.86
N LEU A 147 20.45 -27.60 -6.26
CA LEU A 147 19.85 -28.90 -5.94
C LEU A 147 19.53 -29.70 -7.20
N LEU A 148 18.91 -29.08 -8.21
CA LEU A 148 18.59 -29.71 -9.48
C LEU A 148 19.85 -30.19 -10.20
N LYS A 149 20.91 -29.39 -10.28
CA LYS A 149 22.20 -29.76 -10.85
C LYS A 149 22.87 -30.92 -10.08
N THR A 150 22.73 -30.97 -8.76
CA THR A 150 23.24 -32.07 -7.94
C THR A 150 22.47 -33.37 -8.25
N ARG A 151 21.14 -33.29 -8.31
CA ARG A 151 20.29 -34.44 -8.68
C ARG A 151 20.59 -34.95 -10.07
N GLN A 152 20.79 -34.08 -11.05
CA GLN A 152 21.16 -34.40 -12.39
C GLN A 152 22.48 -35.22 -12.43
N ARG A 153 23.53 -34.71 -11.74
CA ARG A 153 24.83 -35.41 -11.66
C ARG A 153 24.72 -36.80 -11.03
N LEU A 154 23.88 -36.97 -10.01
CA LEU A 154 23.64 -38.26 -9.37
C LEU A 154 22.99 -39.25 -10.37
N LEU A 155 21.95 -38.82 -11.10
CA LEU A 155 21.29 -39.64 -12.11
C LEU A 155 22.23 -40.05 -13.27
N GLU A 156 23.05 -39.12 -13.75
CA GLU A 156 24.07 -39.39 -14.76
C GLU A 156 25.13 -40.39 -14.27
N SER A 157 25.56 -40.30 -12.99
CA SER A 157 26.53 -41.22 -12.41
C SER A 157 25.95 -42.63 -12.22
N GLN A 158 24.67 -42.72 -11.82
CA GLN A 158 23.95 -44.00 -11.68
C GLN A 158 23.73 -44.68 -13.06
N GLY A 159 23.36 -43.87 -14.08
CA GLY A 159 23.18 -44.35 -15.45
C GLY A 159 24.47 -44.95 -16.03
N LYS A 160 25.62 -44.33 -15.76
CA LYS A 160 26.93 -44.82 -16.20
C LYS A 160 27.35 -46.11 -15.45
N GLY A 161 27.00 -46.23 -14.16
CA GLY A 161 27.32 -47.45 -13.38
C GLY A 161 26.46 -48.65 -13.74
N MET A 162 25.17 -48.48 -14.01
CA MET A 162 24.25 -49.58 -14.40
C MET A 162 24.41 -50.02 -15.87
N GLY A 163 24.75 -49.12 -16.77
CA GLY A 163 25.01 -49.45 -18.17
C GLY A 163 26.22 -50.38 -18.37
N ALA A 164 27.17 -50.39 -17.43
CA ALA A 164 28.32 -51.28 -17.45
C ALA A 164 28.01 -52.72 -16.99
N VAL A 165 26.89 -52.92 -16.26
CA VAL A 165 26.53 -54.23 -15.66
C VAL A 165 25.38 -54.93 -16.39
N VAL A 166 24.50 -54.20 -17.02
CA VAL A 166 23.29 -54.75 -17.68
C VAL A 166 23.15 -54.11 -19.06
N GLY A 167 23.83 -54.57 -20.04
CA GLY A 167 23.89 -54.12 -21.45
C GLY A 167 22.63 -53.54 -22.13
N GLY A 168 21.87 -52.69 -21.43
CA GLY A 168 20.68 -51.98 -21.90
C GLY A 168 20.63 -50.59 -21.29
N ALA A 169 20.57 -49.58 -22.16
CA ALA A 169 20.38 -48.20 -21.74
C ALA A 169 19.09 -48.06 -20.92
N ALA A 170 19.17 -47.52 -19.69
CA ALA A 170 18.01 -47.19 -18.87
C ALA A 170 17.28 -45.98 -19.46
N GLU A 171 16.36 -46.22 -20.43
CA GLU A 171 15.49 -45.17 -21.03
C GLU A 171 14.82 -44.24 -20.02
N PRO A 172 14.36 -44.67 -18.81
CA PRO A 172 13.75 -43.76 -17.83
C PRO A 172 14.71 -42.69 -17.30
N ALA A 173 16.01 -42.97 -17.20
CA ALA A 173 16.98 -41.99 -16.70
C ALA A 173 17.21 -40.83 -17.70
N ILE A 174 17.15 -41.08 -18.99
CA ILE A 174 17.32 -40.05 -20.03
C ILE A 174 16.16 -39.06 -20.01
N GLY A 175 14.93 -39.54 -19.83
CA GLY A 175 13.75 -38.69 -19.74
C GLY A 175 13.70 -37.83 -18.47
N GLU A 176 14.22 -38.32 -17.34
CA GLU A 176 14.33 -37.54 -16.09
C GLU A 176 15.41 -36.46 -16.18
N VAL A 177 16.57 -36.75 -16.76
CA VAL A 177 17.65 -35.77 -17.00
C VAL A 177 17.15 -34.63 -17.89
N ALA A 178 16.43 -34.91 -18.97
CA ALA A 178 15.89 -33.90 -19.87
C ALA A 178 14.84 -32.98 -19.15
N LYS A 179 14.05 -33.53 -18.23
CA LYS A 179 13.12 -32.74 -17.41
C LYS A 179 13.88 -31.80 -16.46
N LEU A 180 14.93 -32.28 -15.81
CA LEU A 180 15.76 -31.45 -14.93
C LEU A 180 16.46 -30.34 -15.69
N ASP A 181 16.98 -30.61 -16.90
CA ASP A 181 17.55 -29.58 -17.76
C ASP A 181 16.55 -28.48 -18.12
N ALA A 182 15.33 -28.87 -18.48
CA ALA A 182 14.28 -27.91 -18.79
C ALA A 182 13.87 -27.05 -17.55
N GLU A 183 13.89 -27.62 -16.35
CA GLU A 183 13.60 -26.94 -15.10
C GLU A 183 14.73 -25.99 -14.70
N ILE A 184 16.00 -26.43 -14.82
CA ILE A 184 17.17 -25.57 -14.60
C ILE A 184 17.15 -24.38 -15.57
N ALA A 185 16.90 -24.63 -16.86
CA ALA A 185 16.83 -23.55 -17.85
C ALA A 185 15.70 -22.54 -17.55
N ARG A 186 14.57 -23.00 -17.04
CA ARG A 186 13.45 -22.14 -16.63
C ARG A 186 13.84 -21.26 -15.43
N ASN A 187 14.45 -21.85 -14.42
CA ASN A 187 14.89 -21.14 -13.22
C ASN A 187 16.03 -20.16 -13.52
N ASP A 188 16.97 -20.52 -14.39
CA ASP A 188 18.01 -19.61 -14.88
C ASP A 188 17.43 -18.42 -15.66
N ALA A 189 16.40 -18.65 -16.50
CA ALA A 189 15.69 -17.58 -17.21
C ALA A 189 14.89 -16.68 -16.27
N GLU A 190 14.33 -17.21 -15.18
CA GLU A 190 13.65 -16.41 -14.16
C GLU A 190 14.65 -15.59 -13.32
N LEU A 191 15.80 -16.19 -12.99
CA LEU A 191 16.89 -15.50 -12.29
C LEU A 191 17.43 -14.31 -13.08
N ALA A 192 17.51 -14.43 -14.41
CA ALA A 192 17.97 -13.37 -15.30
C ALA A 192 17.00 -12.16 -15.38
N LYS A 193 15.72 -12.32 -14.97
CA LYS A 193 14.71 -11.26 -14.97
C LYS A 193 14.59 -10.49 -13.64
N LEU A 194 15.27 -10.96 -12.59
CA LEU A 194 15.27 -10.36 -11.26
C LEU A 194 16.31 -9.26 -11.12
#